data_583786b9e22327201e33e9e276840927
#
_entry.id   583786b9e22327201e33e9e276840927
#
_cell.length_a   1.000
_cell.length_b   1.000
_cell.length_c   1.000
_cell.angle_alpha   90.00
_cell.angle_beta   90.00
_cell.angle_gamma   90.00
#
_symmetry.space_group_name_H-M   'P 1'
#
loop_
_entity.id
_entity.type
_entity.pdbx_description
1 polymer ?
#
loop_
_entity_poly.entity_id
_entity_poly.type
_entity_poly.pdbx_seq_one_letter_code
_entity_poly.pdbx_strand_id
1 'polypeptide(L)'
;MKAAFLIYHDILEDRVDSLFKQNGIDYYTDWEEVKGKGKKTDAHLGTRTFPGYNNVRLIAFDDDEMLVRLIDGIKGLNKNAIRANDKVRLFQIPLENII
;
A
#
# COMPACT_ATOMS: atom_id res chain seq x y z
N MET A 1 17.01 9.21 -3.00
CA MET A 1 15.57 9.54 -3.09
C MET A 1 14.81 8.35 -3.66
N LYS A 2 13.71 8.01 -3.06
CA LYS A 2 12.95 6.80 -3.44
C LYS A 2 11.46 7.07 -3.42
N ALA A 3 10.72 6.28 -4.18
CA ALA A 3 9.27 6.27 -4.12
C ALA A 3 8.76 4.89 -3.72
N ALA A 4 7.58 4.84 -3.19
CA ALA A 4 6.88 3.60 -2.91
C ALA A 4 5.46 3.66 -3.43
N PHE A 5 5.03 2.58 -4.07
CA PHE A 5 3.63 2.31 -4.34
C PHE A 5 3.14 1.28 -3.34
N LEU A 6 2.05 1.59 -2.66
CA LEU A 6 1.32 0.62 -1.85
C LEU A 6 0.08 0.21 -2.61
N ILE A 7 -0.15 -1.09 -2.73
CA ILE A 7 -1.34 -1.64 -3.36
C ILE A 7 -1.95 -2.64 -2.38
N TYR A 8 -3.22 -2.47 -2.07
CA TYR A 8 -3.89 -3.28 -1.06
C TYR A 8 -5.40 -3.31 -1.29
N HIS A 9 -6.04 -4.36 -0.79
CA HIS A 9 -7.50 -4.46 -0.81
C HIS A 9 -8.12 -3.32 0.01
N ASP A 10 -9.20 -2.74 -0.45
CA ASP A 10 -9.83 -1.57 0.17
C ASP A 10 -10.28 -1.79 1.61
N ILE A 11 -10.53 -3.03 2.03
CA ILE A 11 -10.85 -3.34 3.43
C ILE A 11 -9.72 -3.02 4.39
N LEU A 12 -8.50 -2.83 3.88
CA LEU A 12 -7.31 -2.52 4.68
C LEU A 12 -7.07 -1.02 4.82
N GLU A 13 -7.92 -0.18 4.24
CA GLU A 13 -7.71 1.28 4.22
C GLU A 13 -7.46 1.86 5.60
N ASP A 14 -8.28 1.52 6.58
CA ASP A 14 -8.15 2.07 7.93
C ASP A 14 -6.83 1.67 8.59
N ARG A 15 -6.38 0.45 8.35
CA ARG A 15 -5.10 -0.03 8.88
C ARG A 15 -3.91 0.69 8.27
N VAL A 16 -3.95 0.91 6.95
CA VAL A 16 -2.91 1.66 6.25
C VAL A 16 -2.90 3.11 6.71
N ASP A 17 -4.07 3.72 6.83
CA ASP A 17 -4.19 5.10 7.30
C ASP A 17 -3.65 5.27 8.72
N SER A 18 -3.96 4.34 9.61
CA SER A 18 -3.41 4.32 10.97
C SER A 18 -1.89 4.21 10.98
N LEU A 19 -1.34 3.36 10.12
CA LEU A 19 0.10 3.19 10.02
C LEU A 19 0.79 4.48 9.56
N PHE A 20 0.21 5.17 8.60
CA PHE A 20 0.71 6.46 8.14
C PHE A 20 0.70 7.49 9.27
N LYS A 21 -0.40 7.58 9.99
CA LYS A 21 -0.52 8.51 11.13
C LYS A 21 0.48 8.20 12.24
N GLN A 22 0.68 6.93 12.56
CA GLN A 22 1.66 6.51 13.56
C GLN A 22 3.08 6.91 13.20
N ASN A 23 3.41 6.96 11.92
CA ASN A 23 4.73 7.32 11.44
C ASN A 23 4.85 8.80 11.04
N GLY A 24 3.81 9.59 11.25
CA GLY A 24 3.84 11.01 10.91
C GLY A 24 3.89 11.27 9.40
N ILE A 25 3.40 10.35 8.59
CA ILE A 25 3.35 10.49 7.14
C ILE A 25 1.99 11.08 6.76
N ASP A 26 1.99 12.34 6.37
CA ASP A 26 0.78 13.05 5.95
C ASP A 26 0.85 13.52 4.49
N TYR A 27 1.78 12.96 3.73
CA TYR A 27 2.01 13.31 2.33
C TYR A 27 2.00 12.05 1.47
N TYR A 28 1.06 12.00 0.57
CA TYR A 28 0.89 10.90 -0.39
C TYR A 28 -0.15 11.30 -1.43
N THR A 29 -0.15 10.58 -2.55
CA THR A 29 -1.26 10.62 -3.50
C THR A 29 -1.93 9.27 -3.46
N ASP A 30 -3.25 9.25 -3.34
CA ASP A 30 -3.98 8.00 -3.33
C ASP A 30 -4.93 7.89 -4.52
N TRP A 31 -5.19 6.65 -4.91
CA TRP A 31 -6.22 6.28 -5.85
C TRP A 31 -7.08 5.21 -5.19
N GLU A 32 -8.38 5.41 -5.23
CA GLU A 32 -9.35 4.45 -4.71
C GLU A 32 -10.09 3.78 -5.86
N GLU A 33 -10.73 2.66 -5.56
CA GLU A 33 -11.55 1.92 -6.52
C GLU A 33 -10.75 1.50 -7.76
N VAL A 34 -9.54 1.02 -7.54
CA VAL A 34 -8.68 0.52 -8.61
C VAL A 34 -8.91 -0.98 -8.76
N LYS A 35 -9.06 -1.43 -10.00
CA LYS A 35 -9.21 -2.85 -10.30
C LYS A 35 -7.85 -3.53 -10.30
N GLY A 36 -7.78 -4.72 -9.73
CA GLY A 36 -6.53 -5.43 -9.71
C GLY A 36 -6.68 -6.91 -9.40
N LYS A 37 -5.68 -7.66 -9.82
CA LYS A 37 -5.56 -9.08 -9.54
C LYS A 37 -4.10 -9.42 -9.36
N GLY A 38 -3.74 -9.89 -8.16
CA GLY A 38 -2.40 -10.40 -7.90
C GLY A 38 -2.25 -11.85 -8.34
N LYS A 39 -1.02 -12.31 -8.40
CA LYS A 39 -0.72 -13.69 -8.81
C LYS A 39 -1.33 -14.72 -7.88
N LYS A 40 -1.41 -14.41 -6.58
CA LYS A 40 -1.91 -15.31 -5.53
C LYS A 40 -3.10 -14.73 -4.76
N THR A 41 -3.70 -13.64 -5.25
CA THR A 41 -4.82 -12.99 -4.60
C THR A 41 -6.08 -13.15 -5.41
N ASP A 42 -7.23 -12.97 -4.75
CA ASP A 42 -8.49 -12.86 -5.46
C ASP A 42 -8.48 -11.61 -6.32
N ALA A 43 -9.23 -11.64 -7.41
CA ALA A 43 -9.42 -10.47 -8.24
C ALA A 43 -10.34 -9.48 -7.54
N HIS A 44 -9.98 -8.20 -7.54
CA HIS A 44 -10.79 -7.10 -7.03
C HIS A 44 -11.20 -6.22 -8.21
N LEU A 45 -12.37 -6.50 -8.77
CA LEU A 45 -12.83 -5.87 -10.00
C LEU A 45 -14.12 -5.08 -9.81
N GLY A 46 -14.62 -4.97 -8.57
CA GLY A 46 -15.83 -4.25 -8.25
C GLY A 46 -17.09 -4.88 -8.86
N THR A 47 -17.08 -6.19 -9.09
CA THR A 47 -18.21 -6.92 -9.64
C THR A 47 -18.82 -7.85 -8.61
N ARG A 48 -19.97 -8.44 -8.93
CA ARG A 48 -20.62 -9.40 -8.04
C ARG A 48 -19.76 -10.65 -7.82
N THR A 49 -19.10 -11.14 -8.87
CA THR A 49 -18.24 -12.32 -8.81
C THR A 49 -16.89 -12.00 -8.19
N PHE A 50 -16.35 -10.81 -8.47
CA PHE A 50 -15.06 -10.35 -7.96
C PHE A 50 -15.26 -9.01 -7.22
N PRO A 51 -15.78 -9.06 -5.97
CA PRO A 51 -16.12 -7.85 -5.24
C PRO A 51 -14.88 -7.12 -4.71
N GLY A 52 -15.10 -5.86 -4.34
CA GLY A 52 -14.07 -5.00 -3.80
C GLY A 52 -13.18 -4.40 -4.85
N TYR A 53 -12.35 -3.49 -4.41
CA TYR A 53 -11.35 -2.80 -5.21
C TYR A 53 -10.02 -2.81 -4.48
N ASN A 54 -8.97 -2.44 -5.18
CA ASN A 54 -7.71 -2.08 -4.55
C ASN A 54 -7.63 -0.58 -4.38
N ASN A 55 -6.92 -0.16 -3.33
CA ASN A 55 -6.47 1.21 -3.15
C ASN A 55 -4.97 1.27 -3.43
N VAL A 56 -4.51 2.40 -3.93
CA VAL A 56 -3.10 2.63 -4.26
C VAL A 56 -2.66 3.92 -3.62
N ARG A 57 -1.50 3.92 -2.97
CA ARG A 57 -0.84 5.14 -2.49
C ARG A 57 0.54 5.25 -3.11
N LEU A 58 0.87 6.46 -3.56
CA LEU A 58 2.22 6.81 -4.02
C LEU A 58 2.83 7.79 -3.04
N ILE A 59 4.02 7.48 -2.56
CA ILE A 59 4.77 8.35 -1.64
C ILE A 59 6.20 8.51 -2.18
N ALA A 60 6.72 9.74 -2.14
CA ALA A 60 8.13 10.00 -2.39
C ALA A 60 8.83 10.31 -1.08
N PHE A 61 10.02 9.77 -0.90
CA PHE A 61 10.80 9.93 0.33
C PHE A 61 12.14 10.58 0.02
N ASP A 62 12.42 11.68 0.70
CA ASP A 62 13.76 12.27 0.75
C ASP A 62 14.63 11.54 1.78
N ASP A 63 13.99 10.98 2.80
CA ASP A 63 14.60 10.34 3.95
C ASP A 63 14.38 8.84 3.90
N ASP A 64 15.44 8.09 3.69
CA ASP A 64 15.40 6.62 3.66
C ASP A 64 14.94 6.03 5.01
N GLU A 65 15.20 6.73 6.11
CA GLU A 65 14.79 6.26 7.43
C GLU A 65 13.26 6.16 7.55
N MET A 66 12.54 7.14 7.00
CA MET A 66 11.08 7.10 7.00
C MET A 66 10.55 5.94 6.17
N LEU A 67 11.18 5.69 5.02
CA LEU A 67 10.81 4.54 4.18
C LEU A 67 11.04 3.22 4.92
N VAL A 68 12.16 3.07 5.63
CA VAL A 68 12.45 1.88 6.42
C VAL A 68 11.38 1.66 7.49
N ARG A 69 10.97 2.72 8.18
CA ARG A 69 9.90 2.64 9.19
C ARG A 69 8.57 2.20 8.57
N LEU A 70 8.23 2.74 7.42
CA LEU A 70 7.01 2.35 6.71
C LEU A 70 7.07 0.88 6.31
N ILE A 71 8.18 0.44 5.75
CA ILE A 71 8.39 -0.97 5.38
C ILE A 71 8.23 -1.88 6.59
N ASP A 72 8.84 -1.54 7.72
CA ASP A 72 8.73 -2.33 8.94
C ASP A 72 7.28 -2.40 9.43
N GLY A 73 6.56 -1.29 9.38
CA GLY A 73 5.15 -1.25 9.74
C GLY A 73 4.29 -2.14 8.84
N ILE A 74 4.56 -2.14 7.54
CA ILE A 74 3.84 -2.98 6.58
C ILE A 74 4.15 -4.46 6.82
N LYS A 75 5.40 -4.80 7.07
CA LYS A 75 5.77 -6.16 7.45
C LYS A 75 5.03 -6.62 8.69
N GLY A 76 4.85 -5.73 9.67
CA GLY A 76 4.07 -6.00 10.87
C GLY A 76 2.60 -6.28 10.56
N LEU A 77 1.98 -5.47 9.71
CA LEU A 77 0.61 -5.72 9.26
C LEU A 77 0.49 -7.06 8.54
N ASN A 78 1.41 -7.34 7.64
CA ASN A 78 1.37 -8.54 6.82
C ASN A 78 1.63 -9.82 7.62
N LYS A 79 2.37 -9.72 8.71
CA LYS A 79 2.69 -10.86 9.56
C LYS A 79 1.44 -11.52 10.16
N ASN A 80 0.42 -10.72 10.44
CA ASN A 80 -0.83 -11.19 11.02
C ASN A 80 -1.86 -11.59 9.98
N ALA A 81 -1.58 -11.37 8.70
CA ALA A 81 -2.49 -11.72 7.63
C ALA A 81 -2.41 -13.22 7.32
N ILE A 82 -3.56 -13.88 7.33
CA ILE A 82 -3.66 -15.32 7.04
C ILE A 82 -3.61 -15.57 5.53
N ARG A 83 -4.28 -14.71 4.75
CA ARG A 83 -4.37 -14.84 3.30
C ARG A 83 -3.55 -13.78 2.60
N ALA A 84 -3.01 -14.11 1.42
CA ALA A 84 -2.32 -13.13 0.58
C ALA A 84 -3.17 -11.90 0.27
N ASN A 85 -4.49 -12.10 0.17
CA ASN A 85 -5.49 -11.07 -0.08
C ASN A 85 -5.54 -9.98 1.00
N ASP A 86 -5.10 -10.32 2.21
CA ASP A 86 -5.13 -9.44 3.38
C ASP A 86 -3.79 -8.76 3.64
N LYS A 87 -2.87 -8.86 2.69
CA LYS A 87 -1.55 -8.24 2.79
C LYS A 87 -1.48 -6.95 1.98
N VAL A 88 -0.73 -6.00 2.53
CA VAL A 88 -0.34 -4.79 1.81
C VAL A 88 0.92 -5.09 1.02
N ARG A 89 0.95 -4.71 -0.24
CA ARG A 89 2.14 -4.83 -1.08
C ARG A 89 2.77 -3.47 -1.25
N LEU A 90 4.07 -3.40 -1.03
CA LEU A 90 4.83 -2.19 -1.24
C LEU A 90 5.88 -2.44 -2.33
N PHE A 91 5.88 -1.56 -3.32
CA PHE A 91 6.87 -1.56 -4.41
C PHE A 91 7.77 -0.36 -4.21
N GLN A 92 9.06 -0.61 -3.96
CA GLN A 92 10.05 0.44 -3.81
C GLN A 92 10.70 0.72 -5.16
N ILE A 93 10.80 1.99 -5.51
CA ILE A 93 11.33 2.42 -6.80
C ILE A 93 12.36 3.52 -6.56
N PRO A 94 13.56 3.42 -7.15
CA PRO A 94 14.51 4.52 -7.09
C PRO A 94 13.99 5.71 -7.91
N LEU A 95 14.15 6.92 -7.39
CA LEU A 95 13.80 8.16 -8.08
C LEU A 95 15.08 8.90 -8.45
N GLU A 96 15.18 9.29 -9.71
CA GLU A 96 16.27 10.13 -10.16
C GLU A 96 16.03 11.59 -9.78
N ASN A 97 14.79 12.06 -9.90
CA ASN A 97 14.47 13.46 -9.73
C ASN A 97 12.98 13.67 -9.47
N ILE A 98 12.66 14.74 -8.74
CA ILE A 98 11.31 15.28 -8.60
C ILE A 98 11.38 16.73 -9.05
N ILE A 99 10.62 17.07 -10.05
CA ILE A 99 10.63 18.41 -10.62
C ILE A 99 9.45 19.22 -10.12
#